data_1123112c871aec76ccbbfbc5b6f148c9
#
_entry.id   1123112c871aec76ccbbfbc5b6f148c9
#
_cell.length_a   1.000
_cell.length_b   1.000
_cell.length_c   1.000
_cell.angle_alpha   90.00
_cell.angle_beta   90.00
_cell.angle_gamma   90.00
#
_symmetry.space_group_name_H-M   'P 1'
#
loop_
_entity.id
_entity.type
_entity.pdbx_description
1 polymer ?
#
loop_
_entity_poly.entity_id
_entity_poly.type
_entity_poly.pdbx_seq_one_letter_code
_entity_poly.pdbx_strand_id
1 'polypeptide(L)'
;LTDSNGDKIDNPRFLRKSEKRLKKAQRKLSKKKKGSQKRLKQKSKVARLHLKVSRQRKDFAVKTAKALIQSNDLVVYEDLKVSNMVKNPKLAKSISDASWSMFTDWLGYFGKIHGKFVVAVNPRYTSQQCSSCGNIVKKTLSVRTHVCSCGCVLDRDENAAINILNKANTVGRTGIQSLGQTTHCLLGESLINKVTG
;
A
#
# COMPACT_ATOMS: atom_id res chain seq x y z
N LEU A 1 -5.27 3.13 -1.34
CA LEU A 1 -4.69 2.41 -2.47
C LEU A 1 -5.52 2.77 -3.70
N THR A 2 -4.87 3.03 -4.81
CA THR A 2 -5.49 3.24 -6.11
C THR A 2 -4.84 2.26 -7.08
N ASP A 3 -5.61 1.58 -7.88
CA ASP A 3 -5.10 0.67 -8.91
C ASP A 3 -4.99 1.33 -10.29
N SER A 4 -4.54 0.58 -11.29
CA SER A 4 -4.37 1.06 -12.67
C SER A 4 -5.68 1.27 -13.43
N ASN A 5 -6.81 0.82 -12.88
CA ASN A 5 -8.15 1.05 -13.45
C ASN A 5 -8.84 2.28 -12.83
N GLY A 6 -8.17 2.94 -11.85
CA GLY A 6 -8.73 4.05 -11.11
C GLY A 6 -9.55 3.65 -9.88
N ASP A 7 -9.69 2.36 -9.58
CA ASP A 7 -10.40 1.88 -8.41
C ASP A 7 -9.67 2.23 -7.12
N LYS A 8 -10.42 2.61 -6.09
CA LYS A 8 -9.86 3.13 -4.84
C LYS A 8 -10.30 2.29 -3.64
N ILE A 9 -9.32 1.83 -2.87
CA ILE A 9 -9.54 1.21 -1.56
C ILE A 9 -9.09 2.19 -0.49
N ASP A 10 -10.06 2.69 0.29
CA ASP A 10 -9.81 3.66 1.33
C ASP A 10 -9.06 3.08 2.52
N ASN A 11 -8.21 3.92 3.15
CA ASN A 11 -7.59 3.56 4.42
C ASN A 11 -8.61 3.64 5.55
N PRO A 12 -8.92 2.53 6.27
CA PRO A 12 -9.90 2.52 7.35
C PRO A 12 -9.53 3.38 8.56
N ARG A 13 -8.26 3.80 8.69
CA ARG A 13 -7.72 4.69 9.74
C ARG A 13 -8.03 4.19 11.16
N PHE A 14 -7.76 2.91 11.43
CA PHE A 14 -8.11 2.25 12.69
C PHE A 14 -7.50 2.91 13.93
N LEU A 15 -6.23 3.35 13.84
CA LEU A 15 -5.60 4.08 14.94
C LEU A 15 -6.31 5.42 15.20
N ARG A 16 -6.59 6.18 14.14
CA ARG A 16 -7.26 7.48 14.26
C ARG A 16 -8.63 7.34 14.92
N LYS A 17 -9.43 6.33 14.54
CA LYS A 17 -10.72 6.01 15.17
C LYS A 17 -10.58 5.62 16.65
N SER A 18 -9.49 4.94 17.03
CA SER A 18 -9.25 4.47 18.40
C SER A 18 -8.47 5.47 19.27
N GLU A 19 -7.92 6.53 18.70
CA GLU A 19 -6.96 7.44 19.34
C GLU A 19 -7.49 8.10 20.62
N LYS A 20 -8.71 8.63 20.58
CA LYS A 20 -9.34 9.30 21.74
C LYS A 20 -9.44 8.35 22.94
N ARG A 21 -9.82 7.07 22.66
CA ARG A 21 -9.94 6.02 23.67
C ARG A 21 -8.57 5.60 24.21
N LEU A 22 -7.57 5.45 23.34
CA LEU A 22 -6.18 5.13 23.70
C LEU A 22 -5.58 6.22 24.59
N LYS A 23 -5.67 7.50 24.17
CA LYS A 23 -5.18 8.64 24.95
C LYS A 23 -5.82 8.70 26.34
N LYS A 24 -7.14 8.47 26.47
CA LYS A 24 -7.82 8.42 27.76
C LYS A 24 -7.32 7.27 28.62
N ALA A 25 -7.08 6.08 28.06
CA ALA A 25 -6.57 4.93 28.79
C ALA A 25 -5.10 5.13 29.23
N GLN A 26 -4.26 5.73 28.39
CA GLN A 26 -2.85 6.05 28.71
C GLN A 26 -2.75 7.12 29.81
N ARG A 27 -3.56 8.20 29.75
CA ARG A 27 -3.63 9.21 30.83
C ARG A 27 -4.04 8.59 32.17
N LYS A 28 -4.99 7.62 32.16
CA LYS A 28 -5.34 6.89 33.39
C LYS A 28 -4.19 6.02 33.89
N LEU A 29 -3.40 5.43 32.98
CA LEU A 29 -2.25 4.61 33.33
C LEU A 29 -1.14 5.46 33.97
N SER A 30 -0.83 6.63 33.40
CA SER A 30 0.23 7.51 33.93
C SER A 30 -0.04 7.99 35.37
N LYS A 31 -1.33 8.20 35.71
CA LYS A 31 -1.76 8.62 37.06
C LYS A 31 -1.73 7.51 38.12
N LYS A 32 -1.41 6.25 37.76
CA LYS A 32 -1.36 5.14 38.72
C LYS A 32 0.03 4.95 39.27
N LYS A 33 0.13 4.66 40.61
CA LYS A 33 1.39 4.37 41.28
C LYS A 33 2.10 3.19 40.60
N LYS A 34 3.41 3.33 40.32
CA LYS A 34 4.25 2.27 39.76
C LYS A 34 4.22 1.05 40.70
N GLY A 35 4.18 -0.17 40.16
CA GLY A 35 4.12 -1.42 40.92
C GLY A 35 2.72 -1.81 41.43
N SER A 36 1.73 -0.92 41.45
CA SER A 36 0.41 -1.24 42.00
C SER A 36 -0.41 -2.19 41.12
N GLN A 37 -1.24 -3.04 41.71
CA GLN A 37 -2.17 -3.92 41.01
C GLN A 37 -3.15 -3.13 40.13
N LYS A 38 -3.57 -1.94 40.57
CA LYS A 38 -4.42 -1.03 39.81
C LYS A 38 -3.71 -0.55 38.53
N ARG A 39 -2.37 -0.35 38.55
CA ARG A 39 -1.57 -0.01 37.37
C ARG A 39 -1.44 -1.18 36.42
N LEU A 40 -1.22 -2.40 36.91
CA LEU A 40 -1.15 -3.62 36.10
C LEU A 40 -2.46 -3.85 35.33
N LYS A 41 -3.61 -3.77 36.01
CA LYS A 41 -4.93 -3.85 35.36
C LYS A 41 -5.11 -2.78 34.27
N GLN A 42 -4.65 -1.54 34.52
CA GLN A 42 -4.76 -0.45 33.53
C GLN A 42 -3.79 -0.65 32.36
N LYS A 43 -2.57 -1.16 32.59
CA LYS A 43 -1.60 -1.53 31.55
C LYS A 43 -2.20 -2.56 30.60
N SER A 44 -2.85 -3.59 31.16
CA SER A 44 -3.57 -4.61 30.38
C SER A 44 -4.69 -4.02 29.52
N LYS A 45 -5.44 -3.02 30.03
CA LYS A 45 -6.44 -2.29 29.21
C LYS A 45 -5.81 -1.56 28.02
N VAL A 46 -4.70 -0.85 28.25
CA VAL A 46 -3.98 -0.16 27.18
C VAL A 46 -3.46 -1.16 26.13
N ALA A 47 -2.85 -2.25 26.59
CA ALA A 47 -2.35 -3.31 25.72
C ALA A 47 -3.46 -3.91 24.82
N ARG A 48 -4.64 -4.19 25.40
CA ARG A 48 -5.79 -4.71 24.63
C ARG A 48 -6.29 -3.72 23.57
N LEU A 49 -6.26 -2.42 23.85
CA LEU A 49 -6.64 -1.40 22.85
C LEU A 49 -5.63 -1.35 21.69
N HIS A 50 -4.33 -1.41 21.97
CA HIS A 50 -3.31 -1.51 20.92
C HIS A 50 -3.43 -2.80 20.11
N LEU A 51 -3.64 -3.94 20.80
CA LEU A 51 -3.84 -5.24 20.17
C LEU A 51 -5.06 -5.23 19.22
N LYS A 52 -6.17 -4.59 19.64
CA LYS A 52 -7.35 -4.44 18.77
C LYS A 52 -6.99 -3.71 17.47
N VAL A 53 -6.30 -2.58 17.55
CA VAL A 53 -5.88 -1.81 16.36
C VAL A 53 -4.94 -2.64 15.48
N SER A 54 -3.97 -3.32 16.08
CA SER A 54 -3.04 -4.20 15.36
C SER A 54 -3.76 -5.31 14.59
N ARG A 55 -4.71 -6.00 15.26
CA ARG A 55 -5.51 -7.06 14.62
C ARG A 55 -6.39 -6.54 13.49
N GLN A 56 -7.02 -5.38 13.66
CA GLN A 56 -7.83 -4.76 12.61
C GLN A 56 -6.99 -4.39 11.38
N ARG A 57 -5.77 -3.86 11.57
CA ARG A 57 -4.84 -3.58 10.49
C ARG A 57 -4.43 -4.87 9.76
N LYS A 58 -4.08 -5.91 10.53
CA LYS A 58 -3.71 -7.20 9.97
C LYS A 58 -4.85 -7.81 9.16
N ASP A 59 -6.06 -7.85 9.70
CA ASP A 59 -7.24 -8.40 9.03
C ASP A 59 -7.51 -7.66 7.70
N PHE A 60 -7.47 -6.33 7.72
CA PHE A 60 -7.63 -5.52 6.52
C PHE A 60 -6.54 -5.80 5.49
N ALA A 61 -5.26 -5.81 5.89
CA ALA A 61 -4.14 -6.08 5.00
C ALA A 61 -4.23 -7.47 4.37
N VAL A 62 -4.56 -8.50 5.18
CA VAL A 62 -4.74 -9.87 4.71
C VAL A 62 -5.86 -9.98 3.69
N LYS A 63 -7.03 -9.44 4.01
CA LYS A 63 -8.22 -9.51 3.13
C LYS A 63 -7.97 -8.78 1.81
N THR A 64 -7.42 -7.57 1.88
CA THR A 64 -7.12 -6.78 0.68
C THR A 64 -6.05 -7.44 -0.19
N ALA A 65 -4.96 -7.92 0.41
CA ALA A 65 -3.91 -8.60 -0.34
C ALA A 65 -4.41 -9.91 -0.98
N LYS A 66 -5.21 -10.70 -0.24
CA LYS A 66 -5.80 -11.93 -0.78
C LYS A 66 -6.73 -11.64 -1.95
N ALA A 67 -7.63 -10.66 -1.83
CA ALA A 67 -8.55 -10.27 -2.90
C ALA A 67 -7.79 -9.85 -4.16
N LEU A 68 -6.77 -8.99 -4.03
CA LEU A 68 -5.95 -8.54 -5.17
C LEU A 68 -5.21 -9.70 -5.85
N ILE A 69 -4.67 -10.64 -5.09
CA ILE A 69 -3.96 -11.80 -5.67
C ILE A 69 -4.94 -12.78 -6.33
N GLN A 70 -6.15 -12.93 -5.81
CA GLN A 70 -7.15 -13.81 -6.41
C GLN A 70 -7.72 -13.26 -7.72
N SER A 71 -7.83 -11.94 -7.86
CA SER A 71 -8.38 -11.29 -9.05
C SER A 71 -7.35 -10.96 -10.13
N ASN A 72 -6.04 -11.11 -9.86
CA ASN A 72 -4.98 -10.73 -10.79
C ASN A 72 -3.90 -11.80 -10.90
N ASP A 73 -3.30 -11.95 -12.09
CA ASP A 73 -2.13 -12.81 -12.31
C ASP A 73 -0.81 -12.10 -11.98
N LEU A 74 -0.81 -10.77 -12.08
CA LEU A 74 0.33 -9.93 -11.77
C LEU A 74 -0.12 -8.76 -10.88
N VAL A 75 0.55 -8.58 -9.74
CA VAL A 75 0.38 -7.41 -8.87
C VAL A 75 1.71 -6.68 -8.77
N VAL A 76 1.70 -5.39 -9.11
CA VAL A 76 2.89 -4.54 -9.07
C VAL A 76 2.70 -3.45 -8.04
N TYR A 77 3.73 -3.18 -7.24
CA TYR A 77 3.69 -2.13 -6.23
C TYR A 77 5.03 -1.38 -6.13
N GLU A 78 4.99 -0.18 -5.55
CA GLU A 78 6.20 0.62 -5.31
C GLU A 78 7.01 0.06 -4.13
N ASP A 79 8.34 -0.10 -4.33
CA ASP A 79 9.28 -0.42 -3.25
C ASP A 79 9.56 0.81 -2.37
N LEU A 80 8.61 1.12 -1.49
CA LEU A 80 8.69 2.26 -0.59
C LEU A 80 9.52 1.94 0.66
N LYS A 81 10.57 2.72 0.91
CA LYS A 81 11.34 2.64 2.16
C LYS A 81 10.55 3.24 3.33
N VAL A 82 9.58 2.49 3.85
CA VAL A 82 8.67 2.91 4.94
C VAL A 82 9.44 3.37 6.17
N SER A 83 10.57 2.73 6.51
CA SER A 83 11.45 3.13 7.62
C SER A 83 11.96 4.57 7.50
N ASN A 84 12.21 5.06 6.29
CA ASN A 84 12.58 6.46 6.05
C ASN A 84 11.38 7.39 6.10
N MET A 85 10.22 6.94 5.59
CA MET A 85 9.01 7.75 5.56
C MET A 85 8.47 8.05 6.97
N VAL A 86 8.59 7.12 7.91
CA VAL A 86 8.14 7.32 9.31
C VAL A 86 9.06 8.24 10.13
N LYS A 87 10.22 8.62 9.62
CA LYS A 87 11.08 9.65 10.24
C LYS A 87 10.45 11.05 10.17
N ASN A 88 9.52 11.28 9.21
CA ASN A 88 8.79 12.54 9.15
C ASN A 88 7.68 12.56 10.22
N PRO A 89 7.79 13.38 11.28
CA PRO A 89 6.85 13.38 12.40
C PRO A 89 5.43 13.79 12.00
N LYS A 90 5.27 14.59 10.94
CA LYS A 90 3.95 15.01 10.42
C LYS A 90 3.20 13.85 9.73
N LEU A 91 3.91 12.91 9.12
CA LEU A 91 3.34 11.82 8.33
C LEU A 91 3.44 10.46 9.03
N ALA A 92 4.37 10.27 9.97
CA ALA A 92 4.68 9.00 10.64
C ALA A 92 3.43 8.26 11.15
N LYS A 93 2.50 8.99 11.76
CA LYS A 93 1.27 8.43 12.30
C LYS A 93 0.36 7.88 11.19
N SER A 94 0.18 8.61 10.09
CA SER A 94 -0.66 8.20 8.96
C SER A 94 -0.04 7.03 8.21
N ILE A 95 1.28 7.05 8.01
CA ILE A 95 2.04 5.97 7.38
C ILE A 95 1.97 4.70 8.22
N SER A 96 2.19 4.82 9.53
CA SER A 96 2.05 3.69 10.46
C SER A 96 0.62 3.15 10.53
N ASP A 97 -0.40 3.99 10.36
CA ASP A 97 -1.81 3.56 10.34
C ASP A 97 -2.17 2.85 9.03
N ALA A 98 -1.54 3.21 7.93
CA ALA A 98 -1.70 2.54 6.64
C ALA A 98 -1.11 1.11 6.63
N SER A 99 -0.12 0.83 7.48
CA SER A 99 0.52 -0.51 7.62
C SER A 99 1.05 -1.06 6.29
N TRP A 100 1.68 -0.20 5.47
CA TRP A 100 2.09 -0.52 4.10
C TRP A 100 3.00 -1.75 4.02
N SER A 101 4.05 -1.84 4.84
CA SER A 101 4.95 -3.02 4.84
C SER A 101 4.20 -4.33 5.12
N MET A 102 3.29 -4.33 6.10
CA MET A 102 2.47 -5.51 6.38
C MET A 102 1.62 -5.92 5.17
N PHE A 103 1.08 -4.97 4.44
CA PHE A 103 0.29 -5.24 3.24
C PHE A 103 1.14 -5.86 2.13
N THR A 104 2.34 -5.30 1.86
CA THR A 104 3.26 -5.86 0.84
C THR A 104 3.80 -7.24 1.22
N ASP A 105 4.05 -7.50 2.52
CA ASP A 105 4.42 -8.83 3.01
C ASP A 105 3.32 -9.86 2.71
N TRP A 106 2.05 -9.50 2.91
CA TRP A 106 0.92 -10.37 2.60
C TRP A 106 0.68 -10.55 1.10
N LEU A 107 0.95 -9.53 0.27
CA LEU A 107 0.95 -9.69 -1.20
C LEU A 107 1.98 -10.74 -1.62
N GLY A 108 3.22 -10.62 -1.15
CA GLY A 108 4.28 -11.60 -1.45
C GLY A 108 3.95 -13.01 -0.97
N TYR A 109 3.35 -13.15 0.22
CA TYR A 109 2.92 -14.44 0.76
C TYR A 109 1.83 -15.10 -0.10
N PHE A 110 0.75 -14.37 -0.39
CA PHE A 110 -0.33 -14.92 -1.22
C PHE A 110 0.09 -15.13 -2.67
N GLY A 111 0.95 -14.29 -3.23
CA GLY A 111 1.53 -14.50 -4.56
C GLY A 111 2.20 -15.86 -4.66
N LYS A 112 3.06 -16.19 -3.70
CA LYS A 112 3.73 -17.51 -3.64
C LYS A 112 2.73 -18.67 -3.51
N ILE A 113 1.71 -18.55 -2.65
CA ILE A 113 0.72 -19.63 -2.44
C ILE A 113 -0.14 -19.86 -3.69
N HIS A 114 -0.54 -18.80 -4.37
CA HIS A 114 -1.44 -18.88 -5.52
C HIS A 114 -0.70 -18.95 -6.86
N GLY A 115 0.64 -19.03 -6.88
CA GLY A 115 1.44 -19.05 -8.10
C GLY A 115 1.29 -17.79 -8.96
N LYS A 116 1.08 -16.60 -8.30
CA LYS A 116 0.88 -15.32 -8.95
C LYS A 116 2.13 -14.45 -8.84
N PHE A 117 2.34 -13.58 -9.82
CA PHE A 117 3.48 -12.69 -9.84
C PHE A 117 3.25 -11.46 -8.97
N VAL A 118 4.21 -11.16 -8.10
CA VAL A 118 4.20 -9.98 -7.23
C VAL A 118 5.53 -9.26 -7.37
N VAL A 119 5.51 -8.07 -7.97
CA VAL A 119 6.72 -7.34 -8.38
C VAL A 119 6.78 -5.98 -7.68
N ALA A 120 7.92 -5.70 -7.04
CA ALA A 120 8.24 -4.40 -6.49
C ALA A 120 9.01 -3.56 -7.52
N VAL A 121 8.60 -2.32 -7.76
CA VAL A 121 9.27 -1.42 -8.72
C VAL A 121 9.78 -0.15 -8.03
N ASN A 122 10.80 0.47 -8.63
CA ASN A 122 11.36 1.71 -8.12
C ASN A 122 10.32 2.84 -8.14
N PRO A 123 10.05 3.54 -7.00
CA PRO A 123 9.04 4.59 -6.89
C PRO A 123 9.40 5.92 -7.59
N ARG A 124 10.63 6.01 -8.15
CA ARG A 124 11.11 7.27 -8.75
C ARG A 124 10.24 7.69 -9.93
N TYR A 125 9.72 8.92 -9.90
CA TYR A 125 8.93 9.58 -10.95
C TYR A 125 7.56 8.96 -11.28
N THR A 126 7.09 7.94 -10.58
CA THR A 126 5.80 7.29 -10.86
C THR A 126 4.63 8.26 -10.93
N SER A 127 4.55 9.22 -10.01
CA SER A 127 3.47 10.22 -9.97
C SER A 127 3.73 11.47 -10.83
N GLN A 128 4.96 11.65 -11.35
CA GLN A 128 5.34 12.83 -12.15
C GLN A 128 5.39 12.52 -13.63
N GLN A 129 5.77 11.31 -14.02
CA GLN A 129 5.79 10.88 -15.41
C GLN A 129 4.36 10.74 -15.95
N CYS A 130 4.12 11.22 -17.14
CA CYS A 130 2.84 11.02 -17.83
C CYS A 130 2.74 9.57 -18.31
N SER A 131 1.64 8.89 -17.98
CA SER A 131 1.42 7.50 -18.38
C SER A 131 1.20 7.33 -19.89
N SER A 132 0.76 8.40 -20.59
CA SER A 132 0.51 8.37 -22.02
C SER A 132 1.75 8.67 -22.87
N CYS A 133 2.52 9.72 -22.55
CA CYS A 133 3.63 10.17 -23.40
C CYS A 133 5.02 10.07 -22.75
N GLY A 134 5.12 9.70 -21.47
CA GLY A 134 6.38 9.57 -20.77
C GLY A 134 7.01 10.89 -20.25
N ASN A 135 6.51 12.06 -20.64
CA ASN A 135 7.05 13.34 -20.22
C ASN A 135 6.95 13.55 -18.69
N ILE A 136 7.95 14.19 -18.11
CA ILE A 136 7.98 14.52 -16.69
C ILE A 136 7.23 15.84 -16.44
N VAL A 137 6.14 15.76 -15.70
CA VAL A 137 5.34 16.92 -15.25
C VAL A 137 5.62 17.16 -13.77
N LYS A 138 6.40 18.18 -13.46
CA LYS A 138 6.70 18.57 -12.07
C LYS A 138 5.42 19.04 -11.36
N LYS A 139 5.17 18.49 -10.17
CA LYS A 139 3.98 18.77 -9.35
C LYS A 139 4.34 18.85 -7.88
N THR A 140 3.62 19.70 -7.13
CA THR A 140 3.66 19.67 -5.67
C THR A 140 2.80 18.52 -5.13
N LEU A 141 3.03 18.12 -3.88
CA LEU A 141 2.27 17.05 -3.23
C LEU A 141 0.77 17.35 -3.06
N SER A 142 0.39 18.63 -3.10
CA SER A 142 -1.01 19.08 -2.99
C SER A 142 -1.82 18.88 -4.27
N VAL A 143 -1.16 18.84 -5.44
CA VAL A 143 -1.84 18.67 -6.73
C VAL A 143 -2.28 17.22 -6.91
N ARG A 144 -3.59 17.01 -7.05
CA ARG A 144 -4.19 15.67 -7.18
C ARG A 144 -4.45 15.25 -8.63
N THR A 145 -4.50 16.21 -9.55
CA THR A 145 -4.73 15.94 -10.97
C THR A 145 -3.41 15.93 -11.72
N HIS A 146 -3.22 14.98 -12.61
CA HIS A 146 -2.17 14.97 -13.61
C HIS A 146 -2.69 15.62 -14.88
N VAL A 147 -2.05 16.71 -15.32
CA VAL A 147 -2.33 17.39 -16.57
C VAL A 147 -1.03 17.47 -17.36
N CYS A 148 -1.01 16.96 -18.56
CA CYS A 148 0.15 16.93 -19.45
C CYS A 148 -0.11 17.68 -20.74
N SER A 149 0.94 18.25 -21.34
CA SER A 149 0.88 18.94 -22.65
C SER A 149 0.44 18.04 -23.81
N CYS A 150 0.51 16.71 -23.65
CA CYS A 150 -0.02 15.75 -24.64
C CYS A 150 -1.55 15.60 -24.61
N GLY A 151 -2.26 16.35 -23.76
CA GLY A 151 -3.72 16.24 -23.56
C GLY A 151 -4.16 15.24 -22.50
N CYS A 152 -3.25 14.47 -21.89
CA CYS A 152 -3.59 13.52 -20.83
C CYS A 152 -4.00 14.26 -19.56
N VAL A 153 -5.21 13.96 -19.04
CA VAL A 153 -5.75 14.46 -17.77
C VAL A 153 -6.27 13.27 -16.97
N LEU A 154 -5.62 12.96 -15.84
CA LEU A 154 -5.94 11.83 -14.96
C LEU A 154 -5.84 12.22 -13.48
N ASP A 155 -6.42 11.42 -12.58
CA ASP A 155 -6.05 11.46 -11.16
C ASP A 155 -4.55 11.14 -11.03
N ARG A 156 -3.85 11.84 -10.12
CA ARG A 156 -2.40 11.66 -9.93
C ARG A 156 -2.05 10.24 -9.50
N ASP A 157 -2.88 9.65 -8.64
CA ASP A 157 -2.60 8.33 -8.06
C ASP A 157 -2.94 7.23 -9.09
N GLU A 158 -3.93 7.44 -9.97
CA GLU A 158 -4.24 6.59 -11.12
C GLU A 158 -3.10 6.64 -12.17
N ASN A 159 -2.67 7.84 -12.58
CA ASN A 159 -1.50 7.99 -13.46
C ASN A 159 -0.25 7.28 -12.89
N ALA A 160 -0.04 7.35 -11.56
CA ALA A 160 1.06 6.65 -10.91
C ALA A 160 0.88 5.12 -10.98
N ALA A 161 -0.32 4.61 -10.78
CA ALA A 161 -0.60 3.18 -10.83
C ALA A 161 -0.35 2.60 -12.24
N ILE A 162 -0.75 3.31 -13.30
CA ILE A 162 -0.45 2.93 -14.68
C ILE A 162 1.07 2.91 -14.92
N ASN A 163 1.80 3.92 -14.44
CA ASN A 163 3.26 3.97 -14.57
C ASN A 163 3.97 2.84 -13.80
N ILE A 164 3.45 2.46 -12.63
CA ILE A 164 3.95 1.34 -11.83
C ILE A 164 3.80 0.04 -12.63
N LEU A 165 2.64 -0.18 -13.23
CA LEU A 165 2.38 -1.35 -14.07
C LEU A 165 3.30 -1.38 -15.29
N ASN A 166 3.47 -0.26 -16.00
CA ASN A 166 4.35 -0.14 -17.17
C ASN A 166 5.82 -0.43 -16.83
N LYS A 167 6.29 -0.03 -15.64
CA LYS A 167 7.65 -0.35 -15.17
C LYS A 167 7.87 -1.84 -14.99
N ALA A 168 6.88 -2.60 -14.54
CA ALA A 168 7.00 -4.05 -14.42
C ALA A 168 7.15 -4.72 -15.79
N ASN A 169 6.45 -4.23 -16.81
CA ASN A 169 6.58 -4.74 -18.17
C ASN A 169 8.00 -4.58 -18.72
N THR A 170 8.72 -3.52 -18.30
CA THR A 170 10.12 -3.28 -18.68
C THR A 170 11.09 -4.20 -17.91
N VAL A 171 10.85 -4.41 -16.61
CA VAL A 171 11.66 -5.29 -15.75
C VAL A 171 11.43 -6.77 -16.11
N GLY A 172 10.21 -7.14 -16.46
CA GLY A 172 9.84 -8.50 -16.87
C GLY A 172 10.54 -8.95 -18.16
N ARG A 173 10.73 -8.04 -19.12
CA ARG A 173 11.46 -8.37 -20.36
C ARG A 173 12.93 -8.73 -20.14
N THR A 174 13.59 -8.14 -19.15
CA THR A 174 14.99 -8.46 -18.80
C THR A 174 15.12 -9.67 -17.88
N GLY A 175 14.13 -9.94 -17.01
CA GLY A 175 14.16 -11.06 -16.06
C GLY A 175 13.65 -12.39 -16.66
N ILE A 176 12.76 -12.34 -17.65
CA ILE A 176 12.18 -13.54 -18.30
C ILE A 176 13.15 -14.14 -19.32
N GLN A 177 14.08 -13.37 -19.87
CA GLN A 177 15.14 -13.91 -20.73
C GLN A 177 16.15 -14.80 -19.99
N SER A 178 16.22 -14.72 -18.65
CA SER A 178 17.09 -15.56 -17.83
C SER A 178 16.41 -16.83 -17.30
N LEU A 179 15.09 -16.96 -17.43
CA LEU A 179 14.31 -18.15 -17.03
C LEU A 179 13.66 -18.75 -18.28
N GLY A 180 14.41 -19.62 -18.98
CA GLY A 180 14.07 -20.25 -20.23
C GLY A 180 12.59 -20.53 -20.49
N GLN A 181 12.14 -20.07 -21.66
CA GLN A 181 11.11 -20.64 -22.55
C GLN A 181 9.81 -21.22 -21.96
N THR A 182 9.00 -20.54 -21.17
CA THR A 182 7.61 -21.00 -21.01
C THR A 182 6.58 -19.90 -20.67
N THR A 183 6.84 -18.63 -20.88
CA THR A 183 5.90 -17.58 -20.53
C THR A 183 5.59 -16.60 -21.66
N HIS A 184 5.42 -17.12 -22.88
CA HIS A 184 5.06 -16.28 -24.03
C HIS A 184 3.58 -15.90 -24.09
N CYS A 185 2.74 -16.30 -23.15
CA CYS A 185 1.27 -16.13 -23.20
C CYS A 185 0.67 -15.14 -22.19
N LEU A 186 1.44 -14.44 -21.33
CA LEU A 186 0.86 -13.66 -20.24
C LEU A 186 0.99 -12.14 -20.35
N LEU A 187 1.44 -11.61 -21.47
CA LEU A 187 1.56 -10.15 -21.71
C LEU A 187 0.58 -9.65 -22.78
N GLY A 188 -0.54 -10.33 -22.97
CA GLY A 188 -1.63 -9.86 -23.83
C GLY A 188 -2.59 -8.93 -23.08
N GLU A 189 -3.25 -8.08 -23.81
CA GLU A 189 -4.23 -7.05 -23.40
C GLU A 189 -5.35 -7.50 -22.45
N SER A 190 -5.44 -8.79 -22.12
CA SER A 190 -6.44 -9.36 -21.21
C SER A 190 -6.19 -9.10 -19.72
N LEU A 191 -5.04 -8.55 -19.32
CA LEU A 191 -4.73 -8.24 -17.92
C LEU A 191 -5.34 -6.92 -17.43
N ILE A 192 -5.84 -6.09 -18.36
CA ILE A 192 -6.44 -4.79 -18.03
C ILE A 192 -7.93 -4.93 -17.64
N ASN A 193 -8.62 -6.01 -18.01
CA ASN A 193 -10.08 -6.10 -17.96
C ASN A 193 -10.68 -7.04 -16.89
N LYS A 194 -9.97 -7.45 -15.86
CA LYS A 194 -10.51 -8.35 -14.83
C LYS A 194 -10.42 -7.82 -13.40
N VAL A 195 -11.01 -6.66 -13.16
CA VAL A 195 -11.34 -6.19 -11.79
C VAL A 195 -12.79 -5.71 -11.69
N THR A 196 -13.66 -6.14 -12.58
CA THR A 196 -15.11 -5.93 -12.45
C THR A 196 -15.81 -7.27 -12.43
N GLY A 197 -16.14 -7.70 -11.26
CA GLY A 197 -16.97 -8.87 -10.96
C GLY A 197 -17.12 -9.01 -9.46
#